data_46e9cbea6daa0e6bd2f2798b10ec3427
#
_entry.id   46e9cbea6daa0e6bd2f2798b10ec3427
#
_cell.length_a   1.000
_cell.length_b   1.000
_cell.length_c   1.000
_cell.angle_alpha   90.00
_cell.angle_beta   90.00
_cell.angle_gamma   90.00
#
_symmetry.space_group_name_H-M   'P 1'
#
loop_
_entity.id
_entity.type
_entity.pdbx_description
1 polymer ?
#
loop_
_entity_poly.entity_id
_entity_poly.type
_entity_poly.pdbx_seq_one_letter_code
_entity_poly.pdbx_strand_id
1 'polypeptide(L)'
;MVDFVKSIPELRARVPVTQQWAYFETASTGLVPDFVYDGVRRYLDDRYRKGGNSVWEFPGTSVETLEMMQRSKVALGRMIHGAPDRITFGQSSTQLFTMVTE
;
A
#
# COMPACT_ATOMS: atom_id res chain seq x y z
N MET A 1 14.48 1.39 4.31
CA MET A 1 14.41 2.18 3.05
C MET A 1 14.23 1.17 1.93
N VAL A 2 13.14 1.24 1.21
CA VAL A 2 13.00 0.41 0.00
C VAL A 2 13.94 1.03 -1.02
N ASP A 3 15.00 0.31 -1.42
CA ASP A 3 15.84 0.73 -2.52
C ASP A 3 14.96 0.92 -3.74
N PHE A 4 14.94 2.15 -4.24
CA PHE A 4 14.16 2.47 -5.44
C PHE A 4 14.64 1.58 -6.58
N VAL A 5 13.71 0.88 -7.19
CA VAL A 5 13.94 0.12 -8.41
C VAL A 5 14.56 1.04 -9.45
N LYS A 6 15.80 0.76 -9.83
CA LYS A 6 16.60 1.63 -10.71
C LYS A 6 16.32 1.42 -12.20
N SER A 7 15.60 0.33 -12.54
CA SER A 7 15.34 -0.01 -13.93
C SER A 7 14.05 -0.83 -14.10
N ILE A 8 13.48 -0.78 -15.32
CA ILE A 8 12.31 -1.60 -15.67
C ILE A 8 12.58 -3.11 -15.55
N PRO A 9 13.73 -3.64 -16.00
CA PRO A 9 14.05 -5.07 -15.80
C PRO A 9 14.08 -5.49 -14.33
N GLU A 10 14.64 -4.65 -13.46
CA GLU A 10 14.68 -4.90 -12.02
C GLU A 10 13.27 -4.90 -11.40
N LEU A 11 12.42 -3.95 -11.79
CA LEU A 11 11.02 -3.94 -11.36
C LEU A 11 10.27 -5.19 -11.83
N ARG A 12 10.46 -5.59 -13.08
CA ARG A 12 9.84 -6.80 -13.62
C ARG A 12 10.27 -8.07 -12.88
N ALA A 13 11.54 -8.16 -12.47
CA ALA A 13 12.03 -9.28 -11.67
C ALA A 13 11.30 -9.39 -10.32
N ARG A 14 10.84 -8.26 -9.77
CA ARG A 14 10.09 -8.19 -8.51
C ARG A 14 8.58 -8.41 -8.65
N VAL A 15 8.10 -8.65 -9.85
CA VAL A 15 6.68 -8.90 -10.16
C VAL A 15 6.56 -10.25 -10.88
N PRO A 16 6.42 -11.38 -10.16
CA PRO A 16 6.54 -12.72 -10.71
C PRO A 16 5.62 -13.03 -11.90
N VAL A 17 4.40 -12.49 -11.90
CA VAL A 17 3.45 -12.70 -13.00
C VAL A 17 3.98 -12.21 -14.35
N THR A 18 4.80 -11.17 -14.36
CA THR A 18 5.39 -10.62 -15.61
C THR A 18 6.49 -11.49 -16.20
N GLN A 19 6.94 -12.52 -15.49
CA GLN A 19 7.88 -13.52 -15.98
C GLN A 19 7.17 -14.58 -16.86
N GLN A 20 5.86 -14.75 -16.67
CA GLN A 20 5.06 -15.77 -17.33
C GLN A 20 4.12 -15.17 -18.38
N TRP A 21 3.64 -13.94 -18.15
CA TRP A 21 2.60 -13.32 -18.93
C TRP A 21 2.91 -11.88 -19.31
N ALA A 22 2.47 -11.46 -20.49
CA ALA A 22 2.29 -10.05 -20.82
C ALA A 22 0.97 -9.59 -20.17
N TYR A 23 1.06 -8.88 -19.05
CA TYR A 23 -0.10 -8.52 -18.24
C TYR A 23 -0.71 -7.19 -18.71
N PHE A 24 -1.97 -7.22 -19.15
CA PHE A 24 -2.71 -6.05 -19.66
C PHE A 24 -4.00 -5.75 -18.89
N GLU A 25 -4.23 -6.40 -17.75
CA GLU A 25 -5.49 -6.30 -17.00
C GLU A 25 -5.40 -5.33 -15.81
N THR A 26 -4.50 -4.37 -15.86
CA THR A 26 -4.26 -3.41 -14.78
C THR A 26 -5.47 -2.53 -14.46
N ALA A 27 -6.38 -2.35 -15.43
CA ALA A 27 -7.63 -1.62 -15.21
C ALA A 27 -8.57 -2.31 -14.21
N SER A 28 -8.52 -3.64 -14.12
CA SER A 28 -9.28 -4.44 -13.15
C SER A 28 -8.47 -4.68 -11.88
N THR A 29 -7.25 -5.18 -12.03
CA THR A 29 -6.41 -5.59 -10.89
C THR A 29 -4.97 -5.16 -11.12
N GLY A 30 -4.45 -4.34 -10.22
CA GLY A 30 -3.05 -3.92 -10.26
C GLY A 30 -2.09 -5.09 -9.97
N LEU A 31 -0.89 -4.98 -10.51
CA LEU A 31 0.18 -5.92 -10.24
C LEU A 31 0.63 -5.83 -8.77
N VAL A 32 0.99 -6.96 -8.19
CA VAL A 32 1.49 -7.06 -6.81
C VAL A 32 2.99 -7.40 -6.86
N PRO A 33 3.88 -6.43 -6.62
CA PRO A 33 5.30 -6.69 -6.43
C PRO A 33 5.59 -7.45 -5.15
N ASP A 34 6.76 -8.10 -5.09
CA ASP A 34 7.24 -8.85 -3.93
C ASP A 34 7.21 -8.03 -2.62
N PHE A 35 7.67 -6.78 -2.65
CA PHE A 35 7.70 -5.91 -1.47
C PHE A 35 6.29 -5.55 -0.95
N VAL A 36 5.29 -5.48 -1.82
CA VAL A 36 3.88 -5.29 -1.41
C VAL A 36 3.35 -6.57 -0.78
N TYR A 37 3.60 -7.71 -1.43
CA TYR A 37 3.21 -9.03 -0.91
C TYR A 37 3.82 -9.29 0.48
N ASP A 38 5.11 -9.04 0.65
CA ASP A 38 5.80 -9.21 1.93
C ASP A 38 5.30 -8.24 3.01
N GLY A 39 4.94 -7.02 2.61
CA GLY A 39 4.33 -6.04 3.52
C GLY A 39 2.98 -6.53 4.07
N VAL A 40 2.12 -7.03 3.19
CA VAL A 40 0.81 -7.59 3.58
C VAL A 40 0.98 -8.83 4.47
N ARG A 41 1.89 -9.73 4.11
CA ARG A 41 2.19 -10.91 4.95
C ARG A 41 2.63 -10.51 6.35
N ARG A 42 3.60 -9.62 6.47
CA ARG A 42 4.07 -9.14 7.79
C ARG A 42 2.94 -8.54 8.61
N TYR A 43 2.09 -7.74 8.00
CA TYR A 43 0.92 -7.17 8.66
C TYR A 43 -0.03 -8.26 9.18
N LEU A 44 -0.32 -9.28 8.37
CA LEU A 44 -1.18 -10.40 8.77
C LEU A 44 -0.54 -11.25 9.88
N ASP A 45 0.76 -11.54 9.77
CA ASP A 45 1.51 -12.28 10.78
C ASP A 45 1.52 -11.53 12.13
N ASP A 46 1.72 -10.23 12.10
CA ASP A 46 1.66 -9.39 13.31
C ASP A 46 0.26 -9.41 13.93
N ARG A 47 -0.77 -9.27 13.12
CA ARG A 47 -2.15 -9.37 13.61
C ARG A 47 -2.48 -10.74 14.17
N TYR A 48 -2.05 -11.79 13.52
CA TYR A 48 -2.24 -13.16 13.99
C TYR A 48 -1.57 -13.41 15.34
N ARG A 49 -0.35 -12.92 15.52
CA ARG A 49 0.45 -13.15 16.74
C ARG A 49 0.07 -12.23 17.89
N LYS A 50 -0.20 -10.97 17.61
CA LYS A 50 -0.44 -9.92 18.61
C LYS A 50 -1.93 -9.67 18.86
N GLY A 51 -2.80 -10.12 17.95
CA GLY A 51 -4.23 -9.84 18.01
C GLY A 51 -4.54 -8.35 17.84
N GLY A 52 -5.78 -8.00 18.14
CA GLY A 52 -6.14 -6.62 18.38
C GLY A 52 -6.53 -5.79 17.18
N ASN A 53 -7.40 -4.85 17.48
CA ASN A 53 -7.80 -3.78 16.59
C ASN A 53 -6.85 -2.61 16.86
N SER A 54 -5.85 -2.52 16.05
CA SER A 54 -4.63 -1.75 16.24
C SER A 54 -4.79 -0.23 16.42
N VAL A 55 -5.98 0.32 16.23
CA VAL A 55 -6.14 1.78 16.22
C VAL A 55 -6.46 2.34 17.61
N TRP A 56 -7.07 1.57 18.52
CA TRP A 56 -7.67 2.13 19.72
C TRP A 56 -7.22 1.56 21.06
N GLU A 57 -6.61 0.37 21.12
CA GLU A 57 -6.56 -0.35 22.39
C GLU A 57 -5.20 -0.91 22.85
N PHE A 58 -4.16 -0.90 22.02
CA PHE A 58 -2.87 -1.48 22.41
C PHE A 58 -1.69 -0.54 22.13
N PRO A 59 -0.95 -0.14 23.17
CA PRO A 59 0.30 0.61 22.99
C PRO A 59 1.28 -0.17 22.11
N GLY A 60 1.74 0.44 21.04
CA GLY A 60 2.77 -0.11 20.15
C GLY A 60 2.31 -0.54 18.76
N THR A 61 1.06 -0.97 18.57
CA THR A 61 0.55 -1.34 17.23
C THR A 61 -0.13 -0.19 16.50
N SER A 62 -0.79 0.70 17.20
CA SER A 62 -1.46 1.88 16.64
C SER A 62 -0.48 2.89 16.05
N VAL A 63 0.65 3.09 16.71
CA VAL A 63 1.66 4.08 16.28
C VAL A 63 2.28 3.65 14.94
N GLU A 64 2.68 2.39 14.80
CA GLU A 64 3.26 1.88 13.56
C GLU A 64 2.30 1.99 12.36
N THR A 65 1.01 1.70 12.58
CA THR A 65 0.00 1.80 11.51
C THR A 65 -0.21 3.24 11.09
N LEU A 66 -0.33 4.16 12.05
CA LEU A 66 -0.48 5.59 11.76
C LEU A 66 0.75 6.16 11.07
N GLU A 67 1.94 5.78 11.52
CA GLU A 67 3.19 6.19 10.87
C GLU A 67 3.31 5.63 9.45
N MET A 68 2.89 4.40 9.23
CA MET A 68 2.88 3.79 7.89
C MET A 68 1.90 4.51 6.96
N MET A 69 0.71 4.84 7.45
CA MET A 69 -0.26 5.63 6.70
C MET A 69 0.29 7.02 6.37
N GLN A 70 0.92 7.68 7.33
CA GLN A 70 1.51 9.00 7.11
C GLN A 70 2.67 8.96 6.11
N ARG A 71 3.56 7.98 6.21
CA ARG A 71 4.63 7.76 5.22
C ARG A 71 4.07 7.50 3.82
N SER A 72 3.00 6.73 3.71
CA SER A 72 2.32 6.47 2.44
C SER A 72 1.72 7.74 1.84
N LYS A 73 1.07 8.59 2.66
CA LYS A 73 0.56 9.89 2.21
C LYS A 73 1.68 10.80 1.70
N VAL A 74 2.82 10.84 2.41
CA VAL A 74 3.98 11.62 1.98
C VAL A 74 4.53 11.11 0.64
N ALA A 75 4.65 9.79 0.48
CA ALA A 75 5.14 9.20 -0.77
C ALA A 75 4.19 9.49 -1.95
N LEU A 76 2.89 9.30 -1.75
CA LEU A 76 1.88 9.62 -2.76
C LEU A 76 1.84 11.12 -3.08
N GLY A 77 1.92 11.96 -2.06
CA GLY A 77 1.98 13.41 -2.25
C GLY A 77 3.14 13.83 -3.15
N ARG A 78 4.31 13.22 -2.98
CA ARG A 78 5.46 13.47 -3.88
C ARG A 78 5.19 13.05 -5.32
N MET A 79 4.49 11.92 -5.52
CA MET A 79 4.18 11.42 -6.88
C MET A 79 3.21 12.31 -7.63
N ILE A 80 2.23 12.89 -6.94
CA ILE A 80 1.16 13.69 -7.55
C ILE A 80 1.31 15.20 -7.33
N HIS A 81 2.43 15.63 -6.77
CA HIS A 81 2.68 17.03 -6.38
C HIS A 81 1.59 17.61 -5.44
N GLY A 82 1.03 16.76 -4.58
CA GLY A 82 -0.01 17.11 -3.61
C GLY A 82 0.49 17.11 -2.18
N ALA A 83 -0.17 17.87 -1.31
CA ALA A 83 0.13 17.86 0.11
C ALA A 83 -0.41 16.59 0.79
N PRO A 84 0.33 15.97 1.73
CA PRO A 84 -0.08 14.71 2.39
C PRO A 84 -1.41 14.80 3.15
N ASP A 85 -1.75 15.96 3.69
CA ASP A 85 -3.00 16.22 4.41
C ASP A 85 -4.24 16.24 3.50
N ARG A 86 -4.03 16.37 2.18
CA ARG A 86 -5.07 16.29 1.15
C ARG A 86 -5.26 14.89 0.57
N ILE A 87 -4.59 13.89 1.13
CA ILE A 87 -4.68 12.50 0.69
C ILE A 87 -5.47 11.71 1.71
N THR A 88 -6.50 11.02 1.26
CA THR A 88 -7.25 10.06 2.05
C THR A 88 -7.17 8.65 1.44
N PHE A 89 -7.35 7.64 2.26
CA PHE A 89 -7.43 6.25 1.84
C PHE A 89 -8.85 5.75 1.96
N GLY A 90 -9.25 4.88 1.04
CA GLY A 90 -10.53 4.18 1.06
C GLY A 90 -10.36 2.73 0.61
N GLN A 91 -11.38 1.93 0.85
CA GLN A 91 -11.36 0.50 0.50
C GLN A 91 -11.57 0.26 -1.00
N SER A 92 -12.20 1.21 -1.68
CA SER A 92 -12.44 1.15 -3.12
C SER A 92 -12.66 2.54 -3.71
N SER A 93 -12.51 2.67 -5.03
CA SER A 93 -12.86 3.90 -5.75
C SER A 93 -14.33 4.26 -5.58
N THR A 94 -15.23 3.28 -5.57
CA THR A 94 -16.67 3.51 -5.33
C THR A 94 -16.91 4.18 -3.98
N GLN A 95 -16.30 3.68 -2.90
CA GLN A 95 -16.40 4.30 -1.58
C GLN A 95 -15.88 5.74 -1.58
N LEU A 96 -14.72 5.97 -2.21
CA LEU A 96 -14.12 7.30 -2.27
C LEU A 96 -14.98 8.29 -3.07
N PHE A 97 -15.59 7.85 -4.18
CA PHE A 97 -16.54 8.67 -4.93
C PHE A 97 -17.75 9.03 -4.10
N THR A 98 -18.35 8.10 -3.36
CA THR A 98 -19.47 8.38 -2.46
C THR A 98 -19.10 9.45 -1.43
N MET A 99 -17.93 9.36 -0.81
CA MET A 99 -17.46 10.35 0.18
C MET A 99 -17.28 11.76 -0.40
N VAL A 100 -17.07 11.90 -1.71
CA VAL A 100 -16.88 13.21 -2.36
C VAL A 100 -18.20 13.82 -2.81
N THR A 101 -19.22 12.98 -3.04
CA THR A 101 -20.53 13.40 -3.59
C THR A 101 -21.61 13.66 -2.52
N GLU A 102 -21.35 13.32 -1.27
CA GLU A 102 -22.19 13.66 -0.10
C GLU A 102 -21.79 15.03 0.50
#